data_1a617b2ffb16b2e71736d06a9efa0af8
#
_entry.id   1a617b2ffb16b2e71736d06a9efa0af8
#
_cell.length_a   1.000
_cell.length_b   1.000
_cell.length_c   1.000
_cell.angle_alpha   90.00
_cell.angle_beta   90.00
_cell.angle_gamma   90.00
#
_symmetry.space_group_name_H-M   'P 1'
#
loop_
_entity.id
_entity.type
_entity.pdbx_description
1 polymer ?
#
loop_
_entity_poly.entity_id
_entity_poly.type
_entity_poly.pdbx_seq_one_letter_code
_entity_poly.pdbx_strand_id
1 'polypeptide(L)'
;MISFFNDYIDKKNYYNFNNCWNIDAPLEQSWNELLNYKKWPAWCDALEKIEPLGQFDHLKKGNHIQSIWKGTFPYSVSFDAIIKDIIPYSFLSFNVTGDLRGEGICHFLGSNESTMINFIWNVFPTKLWMRMCSSFARPLFIENHDLIIEQAVTGFIRMIEHKNSL
;
A
#
# COMPACT_ATOMS: atom_id res chain seq x y z
N MET A 1 -17.47 19.20 24.23
CA MET A 1 -16.09 19.02 24.69
C MET A 1 -15.45 17.72 24.18
N ILE A 2 -16.12 16.58 24.21
CA ILE A 2 -15.63 15.27 23.72
C ILE A 2 -15.38 15.26 22.20
N SER A 3 -16.20 15.95 21.39
CA SER A 3 -16.05 16.04 19.94
C SER A 3 -14.75 16.74 19.50
N PHE A 4 -14.41 17.86 20.13
CA PHE A 4 -13.18 18.61 19.83
C PHE A 4 -11.89 17.84 20.18
N PHE A 5 -11.93 17.02 21.24
CA PHE A 5 -10.79 16.17 21.60
C PHE A 5 -10.58 15.03 20.60
N ASN A 6 -11.66 14.42 20.11
CA ASN A 6 -11.58 13.39 19.08
C ASN A 6 -11.04 13.95 17.76
N ASP A 7 -11.53 15.10 17.30
CA ASP A 7 -11.06 15.74 16.06
C ASP A 7 -9.58 16.15 16.14
N TYR A 8 -9.11 16.59 17.32
CA TYR A 8 -7.69 16.94 17.51
C TYR A 8 -6.80 15.70 17.52
N ILE A 9 -7.21 14.61 18.18
CA ILE A 9 -6.50 13.33 18.21
C ILE A 9 -6.48 12.71 16.81
N ASP A 10 -7.56 12.79 16.05
CA ASP A 10 -7.65 12.23 14.71
C ASP A 10 -6.74 12.97 13.72
N LYS A 11 -6.67 14.30 13.77
CA LYS A 11 -5.73 15.09 12.96
C LYS A 11 -4.26 14.75 13.26
N LYS A 12 -3.92 14.50 14.52
CA LYS A 12 -2.55 14.17 14.96
C LYS A 12 -2.13 12.76 14.58
N ASN A 13 -3.08 11.86 14.39
CA ASN A 13 -2.86 10.46 14.03
C ASN A 13 -2.97 10.20 12.53
N TYR A 14 -3.20 11.22 11.73
CA TYR A 14 -3.27 11.10 10.30
C TYR A 14 -1.87 11.06 9.68
N TYR A 15 -1.64 10.07 8.84
CA TYR A 15 -0.41 9.88 8.09
C TYR A 15 -0.71 10.08 6.61
N ASN A 16 0.10 10.92 5.99
CA ASN A 16 0.06 11.18 4.56
C ASN A 16 1.44 10.88 4.00
N PHE A 17 1.53 9.87 3.17
CA PHE A 17 2.75 9.49 2.48
C PHE A 17 2.55 9.65 0.98
N ASN A 18 3.58 10.12 0.31
CA ASN A 18 3.62 10.26 -1.14
C ASN A 18 4.96 9.71 -1.64
N ASN A 19 4.90 8.57 -2.32
CA ASN A 19 6.07 7.85 -2.80
C ASN A 19 6.05 7.82 -4.33
N CYS A 20 7.17 8.11 -4.96
CA CYS A 20 7.33 8.04 -6.40
C CYS A 20 8.37 6.98 -6.75
N TRP A 21 7.99 6.03 -7.57
CA TRP A 21 8.83 4.92 -8.00
C TRP A 21 9.10 5.03 -9.49
N ASN A 22 10.37 4.88 -9.89
CA ASN A 22 10.76 4.79 -11.28
C ASN A 22 11.16 3.34 -11.56
N ILE A 23 10.48 2.73 -12.53
CA ILE A 23 10.65 1.33 -12.92
C ILE A 23 11.13 1.31 -14.37
N ASP A 24 12.27 0.66 -14.61
CA ASP A 24 12.84 0.48 -15.96
C ASP A 24 12.14 -0.69 -16.69
N ALA A 25 10.86 -0.48 -16.95
CA ALA A 25 9.99 -1.43 -17.64
C ALA A 25 8.81 -0.73 -18.30
N PRO A 26 8.24 -1.31 -19.36
CA PRO A 26 7.03 -0.80 -20.00
C PRO A 26 5.87 -0.61 -19.04
N LEU A 27 5.06 0.41 -19.28
CA LEU A 27 3.86 0.71 -18.48
C LEU A 27 2.92 -0.47 -18.37
N GLU A 28 2.68 -1.19 -19.47
CA GLU A 28 1.81 -2.36 -19.47
C GLU A 28 2.35 -3.49 -18.58
N GLN A 29 3.67 -3.75 -18.63
CA GLN A 29 4.31 -4.75 -17.78
C GLN A 29 4.23 -4.36 -16.31
N SER A 30 4.60 -3.14 -15.96
CA SER A 30 4.56 -2.63 -14.60
C SER A 30 3.14 -2.67 -14.01
N TRP A 31 2.15 -2.27 -14.79
CA TRP A 31 0.74 -2.36 -14.42
C TRP A 31 0.30 -3.79 -14.14
N ASN A 32 0.51 -4.70 -15.10
CA ASN A 32 0.07 -6.08 -14.99
C ASN A 32 0.73 -6.83 -13.83
N GLU A 33 2.02 -6.60 -13.59
CA GLU A 33 2.73 -7.23 -12.49
C GLU A 33 2.33 -6.66 -11.13
N LEU A 34 2.13 -5.34 -11.01
CA LEU A 34 1.69 -4.75 -9.76
C LEU A 34 0.26 -5.17 -9.39
N LEU A 35 -0.64 -5.27 -10.37
CA LEU A 35 -2.01 -5.70 -10.10
C LEU A 35 -2.16 -7.20 -9.86
N ASN A 36 -1.11 -7.98 -10.12
CA ASN A 36 -1.08 -9.40 -9.79
C ASN A 36 -0.71 -9.62 -8.31
N TYR A 37 -1.57 -9.13 -7.42
CA TYR A 37 -1.37 -9.15 -5.97
C TYR A 37 -1.07 -10.54 -5.41
N LYS A 38 -1.55 -11.60 -6.05
CA LYS A 38 -1.29 -13.00 -5.64
C LYS A 38 0.20 -13.35 -5.66
N LYS A 39 1.01 -12.64 -6.45
CA LYS A 39 2.46 -12.83 -6.54
C LYS A 39 3.25 -11.95 -5.58
N TRP A 40 2.64 -10.99 -4.90
CA TRP A 40 3.34 -10.08 -4.00
C TRP A 40 4.16 -10.78 -2.91
N PRO A 41 3.68 -11.87 -2.27
CA PRO A 41 4.48 -12.56 -1.26
C PRO A 41 5.80 -13.15 -1.79
N ALA A 42 5.93 -13.33 -3.11
CA ALA A 42 7.15 -13.86 -3.71
C ALA A 42 8.30 -12.82 -3.83
N TRP A 43 7.98 -11.54 -3.70
CA TRP A 43 8.96 -10.47 -3.84
C TRP A 43 8.86 -9.36 -2.77
N CYS A 44 7.87 -9.41 -1.90
CA CYS A 44 7.67 -8.43 -0.82
C CYS A 44 7.71 -9.15 0.55
N ASP A 45 8.88 -9.15 1.18
CA ASP A 45 9.11 -9.85 2.46
C ASP A 45 8.31 -9.27 3.61
N ALA A 46 7.92 -8.00 3.54
CA ALA A 46 7.08 -7.35 4.55
C ALA A 46 5.62 -7.81 4.51
N LEU A 47 5.20 -8.49 3.45
CA LEU A 47 3.84 -8.98 3.28
C LEU A 47 3.72 -10.43 3.78
N GLU A 48 3.17 -10.61 4.98
CA GLU A 48 2.97 -11.94 5.56
C GLU A 48 1.84 -12.73 4.88
N LYS A 49 0.78 -12.03 4.48
CA LYS A 49 -0.41 -12.66 3.89
C LYS A 49 -1.16 -11.69 2.98
N ILE A 50 -1.67 -12.19 1.87
CA ILE A 50 -2.62 -11.49 1.02
C ILE A 50 -3.61 -12.46 0.42
N GLU A 51 -4.89 -12.16 0.51
CA GLU A 51 -5.95 -13.00 -0.02
C GLU A 51 -7.18 -12.19 -0.46
N PRO A 52 -7.88 -12.63 -1.50
CA PRO A 52 -9.14 -12.03 -1.89
C PRO A 52 -10.24 -12.42 -0.90
N LEU A 53 -11.12 -11.47 -0.57
CA LEU A 53 -12.39 -11.73 0.11
C LEU A 53 -13.48 -11.88 -0.96
N GLY A 54 -13.61 -13.09 -1.50
CA GLY A 54 -14.49 -13.45 -2.60
C GLY A 54 -13.75 -14.07 -3.78
N GLN A 55 -14.51 -14.45 -4.82
CA GLN A 55 -13.94 -15.07 -6.02
C GLN A 55 -13.88 -14.04 -7.16
N PHE A 56 -12.68 -13.73 -7.61
CA PHE A 56 -12.44 -12.90 -8.79
C PHE A 56 -11.05 -13.19 -9.37
N ASP A 57 -10.96 -13.18 -10.70
CA ASP A 57 -9.72 -13.43 -11.42
C ASP A 57 -8.92 -12.16 -11.65
N HIS A 58 -9.60 -11.03 -11.82
CA HIS A 58 -9.01 -9.71 -12.06
C HIS A 58 -9.60 -8.68 -11.11
N LEU A 59 -8.76 -7.71 -10.72
CA LEU A 59 -9.20 -6.60 -9.88
C LEU A 59 -10.24 -5.74 -10.59
N LYS A 60 -11.34 -5.50 -9.90
CA LYS A 60 -12.43 -4.63 -10.34
C LYS A 60 -12.93 -3.80 -9.17
N LYS A 61 -13.63 -2.72 -9.48
CA LYS A 61 -14.35 -1.93 -8.49
C LYS A 61 -15.21 -2.82 -7.58
N GLY A 62 -15.10 -2.60 -6.29
CA GLY A 62 -15.81 -3.36 -5.25
C GLY A 62 -15.11 -4.65 -4.81
N ASN A 63 -14.02 -5.09 -5.44
CA ASN A 63 -13.27 -6.23 -4.94
C ASN A 63 -12.56 -5.88 -3.63
N HIS A 64 -12.54 -6.86 -2.71
CA HIS A 64 -11.89 -6.77 -1.43
C HIS A 64 -10.66 -7.67 -1.38
N ILE A 65 -9.56 -7.14 -0.87
CA ILE A 65 -8.33 -7.88 -0.63
C ILE A 65 -7.91 -7.65 0.81
N GLN A 66 -7.77 -8.72 1.58
CA GLN A 66 -7.20 -8.68 2.91
C GLN A 66 -5.69 -8.87 2.85
N SER A 67 -4.96 -8.09 3.64
CA SER A 67 -3.51 -8.19 3.74
C SER A 67 -3.03 -8.05 5.18
N ILE A 68 -1.93 -8.74 5.49
CA ILE A 68 -1.22 -8.68 6.77
C ILE A 68 0.23 -8.30 6.49
N TRP A 69 0.66 -7.22 7.10
CA TRP A 69 1.98 -6.63 6.90
C TRP A 69 2.78 -6.62 8.17
N LYS A 70 4.05 -6.94 8.07
CA LYS A 70 5.00 -6.91 9.19
C LYS A 70 6.26 -6.16 8.78
N GLY A 71 6.49 -5.06 9.45
CA GLY A 71 7.75 -4.32 9.36
C GLY A 71 8.72 -4.75 10.46
N THR A 72 9.50 -3.80 10.95
CA THR A 72 10.48 -4.03 12.03
C THR A 72 9.84 -4.14 13.42
N PHE A 73 8.59 -3.75 13.57
CA PHE A 73 7.88 -3.84 14.85
C PHE A 73 7.51 -5.29 15.22
N PRO A 74 7.37 -5.59 16.51
CA PRO A 74 7.00 -6.92 16.99
C PRO A 74 5.50 -7.24 16.80
N TYR A 75 4.79 -6.52 15.94
CA TYR A 75 3.37 -6.74 15.63
C TYR A 75 3.12 -6.59 14.13
N SER A 76 2.07 -7.25 13.66
CA SER A 76 1.61 -7.14 12.28
C SER A 76 0.41 -6.20 12.20
N VAL A 77 0.26 -5.55 11.06
CA VAL A 77 -0.85 -4.67 10.73
C VAL A 77 -1.72 -5.35 9.68
N SER A 78 -2.98 -5.54 10.01
CA SER A 78 -3.96 -6.17 9.11
C SER A 78 -4.97 -5.15 8.62
N PHE A 79 -5.21 -5.12 7.32
CA PHE A 79 -6.26 -4.29 6.73
C PHE A 79 -6.80 -4.89 5.44
N ASP A 80 -8.01 -4.44 5.09
CA ASP A 80 -8.68 -4.76 3.85
C ASP A 80 -8.56 -3.56 2.90
N ALA A 81 -8.19 -3.83 1.64
CA ALA A 81 -8.24 -2.88 0.54
C ALA A 81 -9.49 -3.15 -0.29
N ILE A 82 -10.36 -2.15 -0.41
CA ILE A 82 -11.60 -2.21 -1.20
C ILE A 82 -11.42 -1.34 -2.43
N ILE A 83 -11.36 -1.95 -3.61
CA ILE A 83 -11.13 -1.23 -4.87
C ILE A 83 -12.25 -0.24 -5.13
N LYS A 84 -11.91 1.05 -5.16
CA LYS A 84 -12.82 2.16 -5.37
C LYS A 84 -12.97 2.49 -6.86
N ASP A 85 -11.85 2.70 -7.53
CA ASP A 85 -11.82 2.96 -8.97
C ASP A 85 -10.55 2.38 -9.58
N ILE A 86 -10.64 1.97 -10.85
CA ILE A 86 -9.55 1.43 -11.63
C ILE A 86 -9.69 1.88 -13.08
N ILE A 87 -8.64 2.52 -13.59
CA ILE A 87 -8.51 2.92 -15.00
C ILE A 87 -7.25 2.24 -15.53
N PRO A 88 -7.36 1.27 -16.45
CA PRO A 88 -6.20 0.52 -16.93
C PRO A 88 -5.04 1.40 -17.36
N TYR A 89 -3.84 1.01 -16.92
CA TYR A 89 -2.55 1.67 -17.22
C TYR A 89 -2.42 3.11 -16.73
N SER A 90 -3.33 3.61 -15.89
CA SER A 90 -3.34 5.01 -15.47
C SER A 90 -3.61 5.21 -13.98
N PHE A 91 -4.60 4.53 -13.43
CA PHE A 91 -5.10 4.87 -12.10
C PHE A 91 -5.67 3.67 -11.35
N LEU A 92 -5.37 3.60 -10.07
CA LEU A 92 -5.99 2.69 -9.11
C LEU A 92 -6.22 3.44 -7.80
N SER A 93 -7.42 3.35 -7.25
CA SER A 93 -7.70 3.80 -5.89
C SER A 93 -8.47 2.75 -5.10
N PHE A 94 -8.24 2.73 -3.80
CA PHE A 94 -8.89 1.80 -2.89
C PHE A 94 -9.07 2.41 -1.50
N ASN A 95 -10.16 2.05 -0.85
CA ASN A 95 -10.39 2.35 0.54
C ASN A 95 -9.74 1.30 1.42
N VAL A 96 -9.30 1.73 2.61
CA VAL A 96 -8.63 0.88 3.60
C VAL A 96 -9.46 0.82 4.85
N THR A 97 -9.68 -0.40 5.37
CA THR A 97 -10.39 -0.67 6.62
C THR A 97 -9.68 -1.76 7.42
N GLY A 98 -9.81 -1.74 8.74
CA GLY A 98 -9.14 -2.69 9.63
C GLY A 98 -8.27 -1.98 10.66
N ASP A 99 -7.04 -2.42 10.85
CA ASP A 99 -6.07 -1.79 11.78
C ASP A 99 -5.68 -0.38 11.33
N LEU A 100 -5.76 -0.15 10.03
CA LEU A 100 -5.66 1.16 9.39
C LEU A 100 -6.99 1.51 8.72
N ARG A 101 -7.30 2.80 8.63
CA ARG A 101 -8.45 3.33 7.92
C ARG A 101 -8.02 4.51 7.06
N GLY A 102 -8.50 4.56 5.82
CA GLY A 102 -8.17 5.64 4.90
C GLY A 102 -8.25 5.22 3.45
N GLU A 103 -7.27 5.63 2.64
CA GLU A 103 -7.25 5.33 1.21
C GLU A 103 -5.82 5.19 0.67
N GLY A 104 -5.69 4.40 -0.38
CA GLY A 104 -4.51 4.34 -1.23
C GLY A 104 -4.86 4.76 -2.65
N ILE A 105 -3.94 5.50 -3.28
CA ILE A 105 -4.09 5.99 -4.65
C ILE A 105 -2.78 5.74 -5.40
N CYS A 106 -2.86 5.09 -6.55
CA CYS A 106 -1.74 4.87 -7.45
C CYS A 106 -2.01 5.57 -8.78
N HIS A 107 -1.12 6.46 -9.18
CA HIS A 107 -1.07 7.02 -10.52
C HIS A 107 0.07 6.37 -11.30
N PHE A 108 -0.20 5.98 -12.53
CA PHE A 108 0.78 5.39 -13.43
C PHE A 108 1.00 6.32 -14.62
N LEU A 109 2.25 6.59 -14.91
CA LEU A 109 2.68 7.36 -16.08
C LEU A 109 3.89 6.68 -16.68
N GLY A 110 3.87 6.39 -17.96
CA GLY A 110 4.99 5.68 -18.57
C GLY A 110 4.91 5.58 -20.08
N SER A 111 5.91 4.89 -20.62
CA SER A 111 6.11 4.60 -22.03
C SER A 111 6.35 3.11 -22.24
N ASN A 112 6.91 2.75 -23.40
CA ASN A 112 7.36 1.38 -23.69
C ASN A 112 8.69 1.01 -23.00
N GLU A 113 9.36 1.96 -22.34
CA GLU A 113 10.69 1.74 -21.74
C GLU A 113 10.70 1.91 -20.23
N SER A 114 9.90 2.82 -19.72
CA SER A 114 9.91 3.14 -18.29
C SER A 114 8.52 3.51 -17.76
N THR A 115 8.32 3.28 -16.47
CA THR A 115 7.10 3.59 -15.75
C THR A 115 7.40 4.36 -14.49
N MET A 116 6.71 5.46 -14.27
CA MET A 116 6.63 6.17 -13.00
C MET A 116 5.33 5.80 -12.30
N ILE A 117 5.43 5.35 -11.06
CA ILE A 117 4.29 5.05 -10.20
C ILE A 117 4.31 6.03 -9.03
N ASN A 118 3.26 6.84 -8.91
CA ASN A 118 3.07 7.70 -7.75
C ASN A 118 2.04 7.06 -6.83
N PHE A 119 2.48 6.68 -5.62
CA PHE A 119 1.66 6.06 -4.59
C PHE A 119 1.40 7.03 -3.44
N ILE A 120 0.15 7.40 -3.26
CA ILE A 120 -0.33 8.23 -2.16
C ILE A 120 -1.02 7.31 -1.15
N TRP A 121 -0.58 7.38 0.11
CA TRP A 121 -1.09 6.58 1.21
C TRP A 121 -1.56 7.49 2.33
N ASN A 122 -2.88 7.58 2.49
CA ASN A 122 -3.54 8.47 3.44
C ASN A 122 -4.28 7.62 4.47
N VAL A 123 -3.71 7.44 5.64
CA VAL A 123 -4.27 6.54 6.65
C VAL A 123 -4.13 7.05 8.07
N PHE A 124 -4.96 6.50 8.95
CA PHE A 124 -4.80 6.62 10.40
C PHE A 124 -5.04 5.26 11.07
N PRO A 125 -4.33 4.98 12.19
CA PRO A 125 -4.50 3.75 12.93
C PRO A 125 -5.83 3.75 13.68
N THR A 126 -6.51 2.60 13.70
CA THR A 126 -7.78 2.43 14.39
C THR A 126 -7.58 1.90 15.82
N LYS A 127 -6.53 1.12 16.06
CA LYS A 127 -6.23 0.56 17.37
C LYS A 127 -5.90 1.65 18.39
N LEU A 128 -6.58 1.63 19.53
CA LEU A 128 -6.45 2.67 20.56
C LEU A 128 -5.00 2.85 21.04
N TRP A 129 -4.27 1.75 21.26
CA TRP A 129 -2.88 1.82 21.71
C TRP A 129 -1.97 2.50 20.68
N MET A 130 -2.16 2.25 19.38
CA MET A 130 -1.41 2.93 18.30
C MET A 130 -1.68 4.43 18.31
N ARG A 131 -2.95 4.83 18.54
CA ARG A 131 -3.36 6.23 18.63
C ARG A 131 -2.80 6.92 19.87
N MET A 132 -2.77 6.24 21.01
CA MET A 132 -2.20 6.76 22.24
C MET A 132 -0.69 6.94 22.17
N CYS A 133 0.01 6.00 21.55
CA CYS A 133 1.45 6.05 21.36
C CYS A 133 1.90 7.01 20.26
N SER A 134 1.02 7.46 19.38
CA SER A 134 1.37 8.20 18.17
C SER A 134 2.15 9.49 18.43
N SER A 135 1.95 10.15 19.56
CA SER A 135 2.68 11.36 19.91
C SER A 135 4.18 11.13 20.11
N PHE A 136 4.56 9.97 20.65
CA PHE A 136 5.95 9.59 20.90
C PHE A 136 6.50 8.66 19.81
N ALA A 137 5.66 7.81 19.26
CA ALA A 137 6.03 6.78 18.29
C ALA A 137 5.85 7.21 16.83
N ARG A 138 5.37 8.41 16.55
CA ARG A 138 5.16 8.90 15.19
C ARG A 138 6.40 8.76 14.29
N PRO A 139 7.60 9.14 14.70
CA PRO A 139 8.81 8.94 13.89
C PRO A 139 9.07 7.47 13.58
N LEU A 140 8.86 6.58 14.56
CA LEU A 140 9.02 5.13 14.39
C LEU A 140 7.99 4.55 13.40
N PHE A 141 6.74 5.03 13.42
CA PHE A 141 5.72 4.60 12.46
C PHE A 141 6.06 5.04 11.04
N ILE A 142 6.59 6.27 10.89
CA ILE A 142 7.05 6.77 9.59
C ILE A 142 8.23 5.93 9.09
N GLU A 143 9.25 5.72 9.91
CA GLU A 143 10.41 4.90 9.56
C GLU A 143 10.02 3.47 9.18
N ASN A 144 9.12 2.84 9.94
CA ASN A 144 8.62 1.51 9.63
C ASN A 144 7.86 1.47 8.30
N HIS A 145 7.03 2.48 7.99
CA HIS A 145 6.36 2.61 6.70
C HIS A 145 7.39 2.72 5.57
N ASP A 146 8.39 3.59 5.72
CA ASP A 146 9.39 3.85 4.69
C ASP A 146 10.20 2.58 4.39
N LEU A 147 10.58 1.81 5.43
CA LEU A 147 11.25 0.51 5.28
C LEU A 147 10.38 -0.52 4.54
N ILE A 148 9.08 -0.60 4.85
CA ILE A 148 8.16 -1.50 4.15
C ILE A 148 8.05 -1.12 2.67
N ILE A 149 7.91 0.17 2.38
CA ILE A 149 7.83 0.67 1.00
C ILE A 149 9.14 0.42 0.25
N GLU A 150 10.30 0.68 0.85
CA GLU A 150 11.60 0.41 0.25
C GLU A 150 11.79 -1.07 -0.10
N GLN A 151 11.42 -1.98 0.81
CA GLN A 151 11.46 -3.42 0.57
C GLN A 151 10.51 -3.82 -0.57
N ALA A 152 9.29 -3.30 -0.57
CA ALA A 152 8.30 -3.59 -1.61
C ALA A 152 8.78 -3.11 -2.99
N VAL A 153 9.28 -1.88 -3.10
CA VAL A 153 9.78 -1.31 -4.36
C VAL A 153 11.00 -2.07 -4.85
N THR A 154 11.97 -2.33 -3.97
CA THR A 154 13.18 -3.08 -4.32
C THR A 154 12.86 -4.49 -4.78
N GLY A 155 11.96 -5.17 -4.09
CA GLY A 155 11.50 -6.50 -4.47
C GLY A 155 10.78 -6.50 -5.82
N PHE A 156 9.92 -5.52 -6.06
CA PHE A 156 9.23 -5.35 -7.33
C PHE A 156 10.19 -5.11 -8.50
N ILE A 157 11.17 -4.21 -8.34
CA ILE A 157 12.18 -3.92 -9.36
C ILE A 157 12.99 -5.18 -9.69
N ARG A 158 13.49 -5.89 -8.68
CA ARG A 158 14.23 -7.15 -8.88
C ARG A 158 13.42 -8.21 -9.63
N MET A 159 12.12 -8.33 -9.31
CA MET A 159 11.22 -9.25 -9.98
C MET A 159 11.05 -8.89 -11.46
N ILE A 160 10.91 -7.59 -11.78
CA ILE A 160 10.82 -7.10 -13.16
C ILE A 160 12.12 -7.36 -13.93
N GLU A 161 13.28 -7.02 -13.36
CA GLU A 161 14.60 -7.25 -13.97
C GLU A 161 14.85 -8.72 -14.26
N HIS A 162 14.52 -9.61 -13.32
CA HIS A 162 14.65 -11.05 -13.53
C HIS A 162 13.80 -11.55 -14.70
N LYS A 163 12.57 -11.05 -14.83
CA LYS A 163 11.70 -11.40 -15.96
C LYS A 163 12.23 -10.94 -17.32
N ASN A 164 12.88 -9.78 -17.33
CA ASN A 164 13.44 -9.22 -18.57
C ASN A 164 14.77 -9.88 -18.98
N SER A 165 15.36 -10.70 -18.09
CA SER A 165 16.62 -11.42 -18.32
C SER A 165 16.41 -12.84 -18.87
N LEU A 166 15.17 -13.33 -18.91
CA LEU A 166 14.78 -14.67 -19.41
C LEU A 166 14.26 -14.61 -20.83
#